data_ca15ccd09ca4120a3d0f3ee71a363d02
#
_entry.id   ca15ccd09ca4120a3d0f3ee71a363d02
#
_cell.length_a   1.000
_cell.length_b   1.000
_cell.length_c   1.000
_cell.angle_alpha   90.00
_cell.angle_beta   90.00
_cell.angle_gamma   90.00
#
_symmetry.space_group_name_H-M   'P 1'
#
loop_
_entity.id
_entity.type
_entity.pdbx_description
1 polymer ?
#
loop_
_entity_poly.entity_id
_entity_poly.type
_entity_poly.pdbx_seq_one_letter_code
_entity_poly.pdbx_strand_id
1 'polypeptide(L)'
;MQKNTEMSEEELSDLCRQGDNRARRELYERYSGALMAVCLRYVADRETAEDVLHDGFIRIFQSMNRFTYIGEGSLKAWLFRVMANEALGYLRKHNARMQQEIDTDDIPDMPDEDEDVDDIPQSVLMEFIRQLPDGYRTVFNLYVFEEKSHKEIAALLGITEHTSSSQFYRAKCLLIKKIKEYREKNL
;
A
#
# COMPACT_ATOMS: atom_id res chain seq x y z
N MET A 1 -9.62 36.73 -12.69
CA MET A 1 -8.94 35.43 -12.44
C MET A 1 -8.92 35.21 -10.93
N GLN A 2 -9.88 34.44 -10.39
CA GLN A 2 -9.84 34.03 -8.98
C GLN A 2 -8.65 33.11 -8.80
N LYS A 3 -7.68 33.48 -7.97
CA LYS A 3 -6.67 32.56 -7.45
C LYS A 3 -7.45 31.45 -6.73
N ASN A 4 -7.48 30.28 -7.30
CA ASN A 4 -7.97 29.07 -6.62
C ASN A 4 -6.95 28.78 -5.51
N THR A 5 -7.16 29.35 -4.33
CA THR A 5 -6.31 29.08 -3.17
C THR A 5 -6.66 27.67 -2.73
N GLU A 6 -5.74 26.74 -2.89
CA GLU A 6 -5.88 25.36 -2.46
C GLU A 6 -6.18 25.34 -0.95
N MET A 7 -7.20 24.56 -0.54
CA MET A 7 -7.58 24.46 0.87
C MET A 7 -6.43 23.82 1.68
N SER A 8 -6.19 24.31 2.90
CA SER A 8 -5.29 23.63 3.83
C SER A 8 -5.83 22.25 4.21
N GLU A 9 -4.99 21.35 4.70
CA GLU A 9 -5.45 20.02 5.17
C GLU A 9 -6.48 20.14 6.29
N GLU A 10 -6.32 21.11 7.20
CA GLU A 10 -7.24 21.37 8.28
C GLU A 10 -8.60 21.80 7.76
N GLU A 11 -8.63 22.86 6.94
CA GLU A 11 -9.86 23.37 6.32
C GLU A 11 -10.56 22.30 5.48
N LEU A 12 -9.80 21.55 4.67
CA LEU A 12 -10.31 20.48 3.82
C LEU A 12 -10.97 19.38 4.65
N SER A 13 -10.34 18.95 5.75
CA SER A 13 -10.90 17.92 6.63
C SER A 13 -12.17 18.38 7.34
N ASP A 14 -12.21 19.64 7.80
CA ASP A 14 -13.36 20.21 8.49
C ASP A 14 -14.57 20.37 7.58
N LEU A 15 -14.38 20.88 6.38
CA LEU A 15 -15.43 21.00 5.37
C LEU A 15 -15.92 19.62 4.88
N CYS A 16 -15.01 18.66 4.69
CA CYS A 16 -15.40 17.28 4.37
C CYS A 16 -16.25 16.65 5.48
N ARG A 17 -15.94 16.90 6.75
CA ARG A 17 -16.72 16.45 7.91
C ARG A 17 -18.13 17.03 7.91
N GLN A 18 -18.27 18.30 7.51
CA GLN A 18 -19.57 18.99 7.38
C GLN A 18 -20.37 18.53 6.16
N GLY A 19 -19.78 17.72 5.28
CA GLY A 19 -20.43 17.21 4.09
C GLY A 19 -20.36 18.15 2.88
N ASP A 20 -19.46 19.13 2.88
CA ASP A 20 -19.28 20.04 1.76
C ASP A 20 -18.81 19.29 0.50
N ASN A 21 -19.59 19.39 -0.58
CA ASN A 21 -19.31 18.64 -1.80
C ASN A 21 -18.09 19.18 -2.57
N ARG A 22 -17.77 20.48 -2.44
CA ARG A 22 -16.60 21.08 -3.06
C ARG A 22 -15.33 20.58 -2.38
N ALA A 23 -15.32 20.54 -1.05
CA ALA A 23 -14.21 19.99 -0.28
C ALA A 23 -14.00 18.49 -0.56
N ARG A 24 -15.08 17.71 -0.62
CA ARG A 24 -15.00 16.27 -0.99
C ARG A 24 -14.40 16.07 -2.37
N ARG A 25 -14.80 16.89 -3.34
CA ARG A 25 -14.25 16.86 -4.70
C ARG A 25 -12.75 17.21 -4.69
N GLU A 26 -12.36 18.27 -4.00
CA GLU A 26 -10.97 18.69 -3.89
C GLU A 26 -10.10 17.61 -3.21
N LEU A 27 -10.61 16.98 -2.15
CA LEU A 27 -9.94 15.87 -1.49
C LEU A 27 -9.71 14.69 -2.45
N TYR A 28 -10.73 14.34 -3.23
CA TYR A 28 -10.63 13.30 -4.25
C TYR A 28 -9.59 13.67 -5.33
N GLU A 29 -9.68 14.85 -5.91
CA GLU A 29 -8.78 15.34 -6.96
C GLU A 29 -7.31 15.39 -6.47
N ARG A 30 -7.09 15.80 -5.21
CA ARG A 30 -5.76 15.93 -4.60
C ARG A 30 -5.10 14.58 -4.27
N TYR A 31 -5.87 13.61 -3.80
CA TYR A 31 -5.29 12.38 -3.22
C TYR A 31 -5.57 11.11 -4.02
N SER A 32 -6.50 11.09 -4.99
CA SER A 32 -6.89 9.87 -5.71
C SER A 32 -5.73 9.17 -6.40
N GLY A 33 -4.83 9.91 -7.05
CA GLY A 33 -3.66 9.32 -7.71
C GLY A 33 -2.71 8.62 -6.74
N ALA A 34 -2.43 9.27 -5.60
CA ALA A 34 -1.56 8.69 -4.58
C ALA A 34 -2.23 7.49 -3.87
N LEU A 35 -3.54 7.57 -3.62
CA LEU A 35 -4.29 6.47 -3.01
C LEU A 35 -4.49 5.29 -3.99
N MET A 36 -4.61 5.54 -5.30
CA MET A 36 -4.58 4.50 -6.32
C MET A 36 -3.25 3.74 -6.29
N ALA A 37 -2.11 4.42 -6.12
CA ALA A 37 -0.83 3.76 -5.98
C ALA A 37 -0.78 2.85 -4.74
N VAL A 38 -1.45 3.22 -3.64
CA VAL A 38 -1.63 2.33 -2.48
C VAL A 38 -2.44 1.10 -2.86
N CYS A 39 -3.60 1.25 -3.52
CA CYS A 39 -4.41 0.12 -3.94
C CYS A 39 -3.62 -0.85 -4.82
N LEU A 40 -2.89 -0.34 -5.83
CA LEU A 40 -2.08 -1.15 -6.76
C LEU A 40 -0.92 -1.89 -6.09
N ARG A 41 -0.45 -1.45 -4.92
CA ARG A 41 0.54 -2.20 -4.14
C ARG A 41 -0.05 -3.48 -3.52
N TYR A 42 -1.33 -3.47 -3.17
CA TYR A 42 -2.00 -4.61 -2.55
C TYR A 42 -2.67 -5.52 -3.57
N VAL A 43 -3.36 -4.97 -4.56
CA VAL A 43 -4.03 -5.71 -5.64
C VAL A 43 -3.34 -5.46 -6.97
N ALA A 44 -2.93 -6.52 -7.66
CA ALA A 44 -2.12 -6.40 -8.88
C ALA A 44 -2.94 -5.92 -10.08
N ASP A 45 -4.23 -6.21 -10.08
CA ASP A 45 -5.16 -5.87 -11.14
C ASP A 45 -5.72 -4.45 -10.97
N ARG A 46 -5.74 -3.69 -12.08
CA ARG A 46 -6.13 -2.28 -12.09
C ARG A 46 -7.63 -2.09 -11.83
N GLU A 47 -8.48 -2.94 -12.42
CA GLU A 47 -9.92 -2.85 -12.28
C GLU A 47 -10.32 -3.06 -10.81
N THR A 48 -9.76 -4.09 -10.19
CA THR A 48 -9.90 -4.34 -8.75
C THR A 48 -9.37 -3.17 -7.90
N ALA A 49 -8.24 -2.56 -8.30
CA ALA A 49 -7.69 -1.41 -7.57
C ALA A 49 -8.61 -0.18 -7.65
N GLU A 50 -9.30 0.03 -8.78
CA GLU A 50 -10.29 1.09 -8.96
C GLU A 50 -11.52 0.87 -8.05
N ASP A 51 -12.00 -0.37 -7.93
CA ASP A 51 -13.09 -0.72 -7.01
C ASP A 51 -12.69 -0.50 -5.54
N VAL A 52 -11.50 -0.95 -5.15
CA VAL A 52 -10.96 -0.73 -3.80
C VAL A 52 -10.78 0.75 -3.50
N LEU A 53 -10.32 1.54 -4.49
CA LEU A 53 -10.19 2.99 -4.34
C LEU A 53 -11.56 3.65 -4.10
N HIS A 54 -12.57 3.24 -4.86
CA HIS A 54 -13.93 3.75 -4.71
C HIS A 54 -14.50 3.44 -3.32
N ASP A 55 -14.43 2.20 -2.89
CA ASP A 55 -14.87 1.78 -1.56
C ASP A 55 -14.09 2.49 -0.45
N GLY A 56 -12.78 2.67 -0.66
CA GLY A 56 -11.91 3.42 0.23
C GLY A 56 -12.33 4.88 0.40
N PHE A 57 -12.71 5.58 -0.67
CA PHE A 57 -13.24 6.94 -0.58
C PHE A 57 -14.59 7.01 0.14
N ILE A 58 -15.48 6.04 -0.10
CA ILE A 58 -16.73 5.93 0.68
C ILE A 58 -16.40 5.79 2.17
N ARG A 59 -15.46 4.93 2.52
CA ARG A 59 -15.01 4.72 3.91
C ARG A 59 -14.37 5.98 4.51
N ILE A 60 -13.53 6.69 3.75
CA ILE A 60 -12.92 7.95 4.15
C ILE A 60 -14.01 8.97 4.52
N PHE A 61 -14.98 9.21 3.65
CA PHE A 61 -16.04 10.19 3.93
C PHE A 61 -16.95 9.78 5.09
N GLN A 62 -17.24 8.48 5.24
CA GLN A 62 -18.03 7.97 6.38
C GLN A 62 -17.30 8.08 7.72
N SER A 63 -15.97 8.02 7.71
CA SER A 63 -15.16 8.03 8.93
C SER A 63 -14.46 9.37 9.19
N MET A 64 -14.71 10.41 8.40
CA MET A 64 -14.08 11.72 8.53
C MET A 64 -14.31 12.36 9.91
N ASN A 65 -15.42 12.06 10.56
CA ASN A 65 -15.73 12.50 11.92
C ASN A 65 -14.82 11.90 13.00
N ARG A 66 -14.07 10.84 12.68
CA ARG A 66 -13.09 10.19 13.56
C ARG A 66 -11.67 10.72 13.37
N PHE A 67 -11.45 11.51 12.31
CA PHE A 67 -10.16 12.12 12.06
C PHE A 67 -9.99 13.36 12.92
N THR A 68 -8.81 13.52 13.53
CA THR A 68 -8.41 14.74 14.26
C THR A 68 -7.16 15.29 13.59
N TYR A 69 -7.22 16.55 13.17
CA TYR A 69 -6.07 17.24 12.63
C TYR A 69 -5.04 17.53 13.73
N ILE A 70 -3.80 17.13 13.53
CA ILE A 70 -2.69 17.31 14.49
C ILE A 70 -1.47 17.98 13.85
N GLY A 71 -1.62 18.56 12.65
CA GLY A 71 -0.56 19.22 11.91
C GLY A 71 -0.51 18.80 10.44
N GLU A 72 0.32 19.48 9.67
CA GLU A 72 0.51 19.22 8.23
C GLU A 72 0.97 17.78 7.98
N GLY A 73 0.40 17.15 6.96
CA GLY A 73 0.64 15.74 6.63
C GLY A 73 -0.22 14.73 7.40
N SER A 74 -0.89 15.16 8.49
CA SER A 74 -1.73 14.24 9.28
C SER A 74 -2.95 13.72 8.53
N LEU A 75 -3.58 14.56 7.69
CA LEU A 75 -4.67 14.14 6.84
C LEU A 75 -4.20 13.12 5.81
N LYS A 76 -3.10 13.41 5.12
CA LYS A 76 -2.49 12.49 4.16
C LYS A 76 -2.20 11.13 4.81
N ALA A 77 -1.50 11.10 5.94
CA ALA A 77 -1.15 9.86 6.64
C ALA A 77 -2.40 9.05 7.05
N TRP A 78 -3.45 9.73 7.51
CA TRP A 78 -4.72 9.09 7.86
C TRP A 78 -5.43 8.49 6.63
N LEU A 79 -5.51 9.23 5.52
CA LEU A 79 -6.09 8.76 4.26
C LEU A 79 -5.39 7.50 3.75
N PHE A 80 -4.06 7.49 3.77
CA PHE A 80 -3.25 6.33 3.35
C PHE A 80 -3.53 5.11 4.22
N ARG A 81 -3.63 5.29 5.54
CA ARG A 81 -3.96 4.21 6.48
C ARG A 81 -5.36 3.64 6.23
N VAL A 82 -6.36 4.50 5.99
CA VAL A 82 -7.73 4.04 5.68
C VAL A 82 -7.74 3.24 4.38
N MET A 83 -7.03 3.72 3.35
CA MET A 83 -6.96 3.04 2.05
C MET A 83 -6.23 1.70 2.13
N ALA A 84 -5.09 1.63 2.82
CA ALA A 84 -4.37 0.37 3.05
C ALA A 84 -5.25 -0.66 3.79
N ASN A 85 -6.00 -0.22 4.80
CA ASN A 85 -6.93 -1.09 5.52
C ASN A 85 -8.08 -1.59 4.63
N GLU A 86 -8.59 -0.77 3.71
CA GLU A 86 -9.63 -1.19 2.76
C GLU A 86 -9.09 -2.23 1.78
N ALA A 87 -7.90 -2.01 1.21
CA ALA A 87 -7.24 -2.97 0.34
C ALA A 87 -6.96 -4.32 1.04
N LEU A 88 -6.50 -4.28 2.29
CA LEU A 88 -6.34 -5.49 3.11
C LEU A 88 -7.67 -6.19 3.40
N GLY A 89 -8.73 -5.42 3.65
CA GLY A 89 -10.08 -5.93 3.84
C GLY A 89 -10.58 -6.68 2.59
N TYR A 90 -10.32 -6.11 1.42
CA TYR A 90 -10.60 -6.74 0.13
C TYR A 90 -9.86 -8.07 -0.01
N LEU A 91 -8.53 -8.08 0.19
CA LEU A 91 -7.71 -9.29 0.08
C LEU A 91 -8.16 -10.40 1.03
N ARG A 92 -8.49 -10.07 2.28
CA ARG A 92 -9.00 -11.06 3.26
C ARG A 92 -10.31 -11.72 2.82
N LYS A 93 -11.19 -10.98 2.14
CA LYS A 93 -12.47 -11.51 1.64
C LYS A 93 -12.30 -12.39 0.40
N HIS A 94 -11.34 -12.07 -0.47
CA HIS A 94 -11.23 -12.68 -1.79
C HIS A 94 -10.08 -13.68 -1.92
N ASN A 95 -9.07 -13.64 -1.04
CA ASN A 95 -7.91 -14.52 -1.08
C ASN A 95 -7.88 -15.50 0.09
N ALA A 96 -8.62 -16.60 -0.02
CA ALA A 96 -8.43 -17.78 0.87
C ALA A 96 -7.00 -18.37 0.76
N ARG A 97 -6.23 -17.96 -0.25
CA ARG A 97 -4.86 -18.43 -0.55
C ARG A 97 -3.75 -17.68 0.21
N MET A 98 -4.05 -16.63 0.96
CA MET A 98 -3.02 -15.91 1.74
C MET A 98 -2.36 -16.78 2.82
N GLN A 99 -2.99 -17.88 3.20
CA GLN A 99 -2.48 -18.84 4.19
C GLN A 99 -1.66 -19.99 3.58
N GLN A 100 -1.68 -20.17 2.25
CA GLN A 100 -0.89 -21.21 1.62
C GLN A 100 0.58 -20.77 1.60
N GLU A 101 1.41 -21.50 2.32
CA GLU A 101 2.85 -21.54 2.06
C GLU A 101 3.02 -22.02 0.62
N ILE A 102 3.48 -21.13 -0.25
CA ILE A 102 3.93 -21.56 -1.55
C ILE A 102 5.29 -22.20 -1.28
N ASP A 103 5.28 -23.54 -1.14
CA ASP A 103 6.49 -24.34 -1.18
C ASP A 103 7.09 -24.19 -2.60
N THR A 104 7.99 -23.25 -2.72
CA THR A 104 8.87 -23.19 -3.88
C THR A 104 10.26 -23.54 -3.39
N ASP A 105 10.69 -24.74 -3.73
CA ASP A 105 12.06 -25.25 -3.50
C ASP A 105 13.15 -24.42 -4.21
N ASP A 106 12.77 -23.39 -4.94
CA ASP A 106 13.60 -22.52 -5.79
C ASP A 106 13.81 -21.11 -5.23
N ILE A 107 13.90 -20.96 -3.90
CA ILE A 107 14.24 -19.65 -3.35
C ILE A 107 15.75 -19.55 -3.25
N PRO A 108 16.38 -18.62 -3.98
CA PRO A 108 17.83 -18.43 -3.88
C PRO A 108 18.22 -18.10 -2.44
N ASP A 109 19.39 -18.59 -2.00
CA ASP A 109 20.02 -18.09 -0.78
C ASP A 109 20.13 -16.58 -0.86
N MET A 110 19.80 -15.89 0.25
CA MET A 110 19.90 -14.43 0.29
C MET A 110 21.35 -14.03 0.02
N PRO A 111 21.58 -13.04 -0.86
CA PRO A 111 22.86 -12.37 -0.89
C PRO A 111 23.13 -11.75 0.50
N ASP A 112 24.37 -11.83 0.96
CA ASP A 112 24.77 -11.30 2.27
C ASP A 112 24.69 -9.77 2.41
N GLU A 113 24.34 -9.05 1.35
CA GLU A 113 24.28 -7.58 1.32
C GLU A 113 22.91 -7.10 0.85
N ASP A 114 22.41 -6.04 1.49
CA ASP A 114 21.25 -5.29 1.00
C ASP A 114 21.64 -4.62 -0.32
N GLU A 115 20.87 -4.89 -1.39
CA GLU A 115 21.10 -4.29 -2.70
C GLU A 115 20.77 -2.80 -2.65
N ASP A 116 21.71 -1.96 -3.07
CA ASP A 116 21.45 -0.55 -3.34
C ASP A 116 20.49 -0.45 -4.53
N VAL A 117 19.47 0.36 -4.43
CA VAL A 117 18.42 0.51 -5.45
C VAL A 117 18.30 1.93 -6.02
N ASP A 118 19.21 2.81 -5.70
CA ASP A 118 19.18 4.23 -6.08
C ASP A 118 19.25 4.42 -7.62
N ASP A 119 19.81 3.44 -8.32
CA ASP A 119 19.91 3.41 -9.78
C ASP A 119 18.62 2.95 -10.50
N ILE A 120 17.62 2.47 -9.73
CA ILE A 120 16.40 1.90 -10.31
C ILE A 120 15.22 2.87 -10.19
N PRO A 121 14.53 3.20 -11.30
CA PRO A 121 13.36 4.06 -11.24
C PRO A 121 12.30 3.52 -10.29
N GLN A 122 11.72 4.39 -9.47
CA GLN A 122 10.68 4.00 -8.51
C GLN A 122 9.51 3.25 -9.16
N SER A 123 9.14 3.63 -10.38
CA SER A 123 8.07 2.94 -11.14
C SER A 123 8.40 1.47 -11.43
N VAL A 124 9.68 1.16 -11.67
CA VAL A 124 10.16 -0.22 -11.91
C VAL A 124 10.13 -1.02 -10.62
N LEU A 125 10.59 -0.44 -9.50
CA LEU A 125 10.52 -1.10 -8.19
C LEU A 125 9.07 -1.40 -7.79
N MET A 126 8.15 -0.47 -8.03
CA MET A 126 6.73 -0.68 -7.76
C MET A 126 6.13 -1.79 -8.62
N GLU A 127 6.56 -1.92 -9.89
CA GLU A 127 6.15 -3.03 -10.75
C GLU A 127 6.68 -4.38 -10.24
N PHE A 128 7.92 -4.45 -9.74
CA PHE A 128 8.45 -5.68 -9.14
C PHE A 128 7.66 -6.09 -7.89
N ILE A 129 7.29 -5.13 -7.03
CA ILE A 129 6.46 -5.39 -5.86
C ILE A 129 5.09 -5.92 -6.29
N ARG A 130 4.47 -5.34 -7.34
CA ARG A 130 3.18 -5.77 -7.87
C ARG A 130 3.20 -7.22 -8.38
N GLN A 131 4.33 -7.67 -8.92
CA GLN A 131 4.52 -9.02 -9.44
C GLN A 131 4.81 -10.08 -8.36
N LEU A 132 4.97 -9.68 -7.10
CA LEU A 132 5.12 -10.66 -6.01
C LEU A 132 3.83 -11.48 -5.83
N PRO A 133 3.94 -12.75 -5.42
CA PRO A 133 2.79 -13.52 -4.93
C PRO A 133 2.02 -12.78 -3.85
N ASP A 134 0.69 -12.94 -3.79
CA ASP A 134 -0.20 -12.15 -2.95
C ASP A 134 0.20 -12.11 -1.48
N GLY A 135 0.54 -13.27 -0.89
CA GLY A 135 0.99 -13.35 0.50
C GLY A 135 2.30 -12.59 0.75
N TYR A 136 3.29 -12.78 -0.12
CA TYR A 136 4.59 -12.11 -0.01
C TYR A 136 4.45 -10.61 -0.21
N ARG A 137 3.66 -10.18 -1.20
CA ARG A 137 3.37 -8.79 -1.49
C ARG A 137 2.67 -8.11 -0.30
N THR A 138 1.69 -8.78 0.29
CA THR A 138 0.95 -8.25 1.43
C THR A 138 1.84 -8.07 2.64
N VAL A 139 2.62 -9.08 3.01
CA VAL A 139 3.55 -8.99 4.15
C VAL A 139 4.62 -7.94 3.91
N PHE A 140 5.17 -7.87 2.69
CA PHE A 140 6.16 -6.86 2.33
C PHE A 140 5.60 -5.43 2.48
N ASN A 141 4.40 -5.17 1.95
CA ASN A 141 3.75 -3.86 2.07
C ASN A 141 3.49 -3.47 3.52
N LEU A 142 2.99 -4.41 4.34
CA LEU A 142 2.72 -4.15 5.75
C LEU A 142 4.00 -3.86 6.55
N TYR A 143 5.09 -4.55 6.26
CA TYR A 143 6.35 -4.37 6.96
C TYR A 143 7.06 -3.09 6.52
N VAL A 144 7.20 -2.85 5.20
CA VAL A 144 8.02 -1.76 4.64
C VAL A 144 7.28 -0.43 4.62
N PHE A 145 6.02 -0.41 4.18
CA PHE A 145 5.29 0.85 3.98
C PHE A 145 4.36 1.21 5.15
N GLU A 146 3.85 0.20 5.88
CA GLU A 146 2.99 0.44 7.05
C GLU A 146 3.76 0.28 8.37
N GLU A 147 5.06 0.02 8.31
CA GLU A 147 5.98 -0.09 9.46
C GLU A 147 5.50 -1.05 10.57
N LYS A 148 4.78 -2.12 10.17
CA LYS A 148 4.25 -3.11 11.12
C LYS A 148 5.30 -4.17 11.46
N SER A 149 5.37 -4.54 12.72
CA SER A 149 6.15 -5.69 13.18
C SER A 149 5.55 -7.01 12.68
N HIS A 150 6.35 -8.07 12.56
CA HIS A 150 5.86 -9.40 12.19
C HIS A 150 4.76 -9.91 13.14
N LYS A 151 4.82 -9.56 14.42
CA LYS A 151 3.78 -9.88 15.41
C LYS A 151 2.43 -9.22 15.07
N GLU A 152 2.45 -7.94 14.70
CA GLU A 152 1.24 -7.22 14.28
C GLU A 152 0.69 -7.74 12.96
N ILE A 153 1.59 -8.04 12.00
CA ILE A 153 1.23 -8.64 10.71
C ILE A 153 0.58 -10.01 10.93
N ALA A 154 1.16 -10.84 11.78
CA ALA A 154 0.63 -12.15 12.13
C ALA A 154 -0.80 -12.05 12.69
N ALA A 155 -1.02 -11.16 13.65
CA ALA A 155 -2.34 -10.89 14.22
C ALA A 155 -3.34 -10.36 13.18
N LEU A 156 -2.88 -9.49 12.28
CA LEU A 156 -3.72 -8.86 11.25
C LEU A 156 -4.15 -9.84 10.16
N LEU A 157 -3.26 -10.75 9.75
CA LEU A 157 -3.49 -11.70 8.65
C LEU A 157 -3.97 -13.08 9.12
N GLY A 158 -3.95 -13.37 10.43
CA GLY A 158 -4.30 -14.68 10.98
C GLY A 158 -3.26 -15.76 10.67
N ILE A 159 -1.99 -15.40 10.54
CA ILE A 159 -0.84 -16.29 10.32
C ILE A 159 0.07 -16.32 11.55
N THR A 160 1.10 -17.15 11.54
CA THR A 160 2.12 -17.12 12.61
C THR A 160 3.14 -16.01 12.35
N GLU A 161 3.85 -15.58 13.40
CA GLU A 161 4.95 -14.61 13.28
C GLU A 161 6.09 -15.18 12.41
N HIS A 162 6.35 -16.50 12.54
CA HIS A 162 7.29 -17.21 11.70
C HIS A 162 6.89 -17.20 10.21
N THR A 163 5.61 -17.43 9.90
CA THR A 163 5.08 -17.35 8.52
C THR A 163 5.25 -15.93 7.97
N SER A 164 4.97 -14.90 8.78
CA SER A 164 5.17 -13.51 8.37
C SER A 164 6.64 -13.21 8.04
N SER A 165 7.59 -13.61 8.91
CA SER A 165 9.01 -13.39 8.65
C SER A 165 9.52 -14.19 7.45
N SER A 166 9.07 -15.44 7.28
CA SER A 166 9.42 -16.27 6.12
C SER A 166 8.89 -15.67 4.81
N GLN A 167 7.65 -15.21 4.78
CA GLN A 167 7.08 -14.56 3.59
C GLN A 167 7.78 -13.25 3.24
N PHE A 168 8.17 -12.45 4.23
CA PHE A 168 8.97 -11.25 4.03
C PHE A 168 10.34 -11.56 3.44
N TYR A 169 11.02 -12.55 4.01
CA TYR A 169 12.32 -13.03 3.51
C TYR A 169 12.21 -13.45 2.03
N ARG A 170 11.22 -14.27 1.69
CA ARG A 170 10.96 -14.72 0.31
C ARG A 170 10.65 -13.57 -0.63
N ALA A 171 9.88 -12.58 -0.17
CA ALA A 171 9.63 -11.35 -0.93
C ALA A 171 10.93 -10.62 -1.27
N LYS A 172 11.83 -10.43 -0.28
CA LYS A 172 13.16 -9.80 -0.50
C LYS A 172 13.98 -10.57 -1.54
N CYS A 173 14.09 -11.90 -1.42
CA CYS A 173 14.83 -12.72 -2.37
C CYS A 173 14.33 -12.57 -3.80
N LEU A 174 13.00 -12.59 -4.01
CA LEU A 174 12.41 -12.40 -5.33
C LEU A 174 12.64 -11.00 -5.88
N LEU A 175 12.58 -9.96 -5.05
CA LEU A 175 12.86 -8.59 -5.46
C LEU A 175 14.32 -8.42 -5.86
N ILE A 176 15.27 -8.93 -5.09
CA ILE A 176 16.70 -8.90 -5.40
C ILE A 176 16.99 -9.61 -6.72
N LYS A 177 16.37 -10.77 -6.96
CA LYS A 177 16.50 -11.48 -8.25
C LYS A 177 16.03 -10.61 -9.42
N LYS A 178 14.85 -9.97 -9.31
CA LYS A 178 14.31 -9.08 -10.35
C LYS A 178 15.19 -7.85 -10.58
N ILE A 179 15.76 -7.29 -9.54
CA ILE A 179 16.69 -6.16 -9.59
C ILE A 179 17.95 -6.55 -10.39
N LYS A 180 18.55 -7.71 -10.09
CA LYS A 180 19.72 -8.21 -10.82
C LYS A 180 19.40 -8.46 -12.30
N GLU A 181 18.29 -9.12 -12.59
CA GLU A 181 17.83 -9.35 -13.97
C GLU A 181 17.56 -8.03 -14.74
N TYR A 182 17.06 -7.02 -14.06
CA TYR A 182 16.84 -5.70 -14.64
C TYR A 182 18.14 -5.00 -14.99
N ARG A 183 19.13 -5.04 -14.08
CA ARG A 183 20.46 -4.47 -14.33
C ARG A 183 21.17 -5.15 -15.50
N GLU A 184 21.14 -6.48 -15.55
CA GLU A 184 21.74 -7.24 -16.66
C GLU A 184 21.15 -6.90 -18.03
N LYS A 185 19.88 -6.49 -18.09
CA LYS A 185 19.20 -6.14 -19.34
C LYS A 185 19.39 -4.67 -19.75
N ASN A 186 19.78 -3.82 -18.84
CA ASN A 186 19.88 -2.37 -19.06
C ASN A 186 21.32 -1.83 -18.94
N LEU A 187 22.31 -2.72 -18.74
CA LEU A 187 23.76 -2.47 -18.90
C LEU A 187 24.17 -2.86 -20.32
#